data_b5dcb358c97221b68365fc68ddc39867
#
_entry.id   b5dcb358c97221b68365fc68ddc39867
#
_cell.length_a   1.000
_cell.length_b   1.000
_cell.length_c   1.000
_cell.angle_alpha   90.00
_cell.angle_beta   90.00
_cell.angle_gamma   90.00
#
_symmetry.space_group_name_H-M   'P 1'
#
loop_
_entity.id
_entity.type
_entity.pdbx_description
1 polymer ?
#
loop_
_entity_poly.entity_id
_entity_poly.type
_entity_poly.pdbx_seq_one_letter_code
_entity_poly.pdbx_strand_id
1 'polypeptide(L)'
;VFEVVIVCVLSYLTGSIPSALWAGKLTRGIDIREHGSGNVGTTNTFRVLGWKAGVAVASVDLWKGWFSAQYIAKIVPHHPEYHVVVSMMAGIIAVIGHMFPLYSGFKGGKGALTAGGVMLGVVPISALLAMGTFLVLLFTTRY
;
A
#
# COMPACT_ATOMS: atom_id res chain seq x y z
N VAL A 1 15.24 14.35 -15.58
CA VAL A 1 14.05 15.05 -15.01
C VAL A 1 12.75 14.39 -15.47
N PHE A 2 12.61 14.12 -16.77
CA PHE A 2 11.39 13.52 -17.34
C PHE A 2 11.05 12.14 -16.73
N GLU A 3 12.02 11.27 -16.56
CA GLU A 3 11.88 9.94 -15.96
C GLU A 3 11.41 10.00 -14.49
N VAL A 4 11.94 10.96 -13.74
CA VAL A 4 11.49 11.18 -12.34
C VAL A 4 10.01 11.56 -12.29
N VAL A 5 9.54 12.40 -13.20
CA VAL A 5 8.12 12.76 -13.30
C VAL A 5 7.28 11.54 -13.61
N ILE A 6 7.71 10.68 -14.54
CA ILE A 6 7.03 9.42 -14.87
C ILE A 6 6.95 8.53 -13.64
N VAL A 7 8.05 8.34 -12.91
CA VAL A 7 8.08 7.55 -11.67
C VAL A 7 7.08 8.09 -10.66
N CYS A 8 7.03 9.42 -10.45
CA CYS A 8 6.08 10.04 -9.54
C CYS A 8 4.62 9.77 -9.96
N VAL A 9 4.29 9.99 -11.23
CA VAL A 9 2.93 9.80 -11.74
C VAL A 9 2.51 8.34 -11.63
N LEU A 10 3.33 7.40 -12.10
CA LEU A 10 3.00 5.97 -12.07
C LEU A 10 2.90 5.43 -10.64
N SER A 11 3.78 5.85 -9.74
CA SER A 11 3.73 5.45 -8.33
C SER A 11 2.47 5.98 -7.65
N TYR A 12 2.08 7.23 -7.92
CA TYR A 12 0.85 7.80 -7.39
C TYR A 12 -0.39 7.06 -7.92
N LEU A 13 -0.46 6.79 -9.23
CA LEU A 13 -1.58 6.06 -9.83
C LEU A 13 -1.68 4.63 -9.31
N THR A 14 -0.55 3.93 -9.17
CA THR A 14 -0.49 2.58 -8.58
C THR A 14 -0.95 2.61 -7.12
N GLY A 15 -0.45 3.55 -6.33
CA GLY A 15 -0.87 3.75 -4.94
C GLY A 15 -2.36 4.06 -4.82
N SER A 16 -2.92 4.79 -5.78
CA SER A 16 -4.33 5.22 -5.81
C SER A 16 -5.33 4.08 -6.04
N ILE A 17 -4.89 2.86 -6.35
CA ILE A 17 -5.79 1.70 -6.53
C ILE A 17 -6.59 1.49 -5.23
N PRO A 18 -7.93 1.68 -5.23
CA PRO A 18 -8.75 1.64 -4.02
C PRO A 18 -9.23 0.22 -3.74
N SER A 19 -8.31 -0.67 -3.37
CA SER A 19 -8.50 -2.12 -3.19
C SER A 19 -9.69 -2.46 -2.29
N ALA A 20 -9.81 -1.79 -1.14
CA ALA A 20 -10.90 -2.04 -0.18
C ALA A 20 -12.27 -1.61 -0.72
N LEU A 21 -12.34 -0.49 -1.46
CA LEU A 21 -13.58 -0.01 -2.08
C LEU A 21 -14.05 -0.98 -3.17
N TRP A 22 -13.11 -1.43 -4.02
CA TRP A 22 -13.42 -2.42 -5.05
C TRP A 22 -13.85 -3.76 -4.44
N ALA A 23 -13.17 -4.22 -3.38
CA ALA A 23 -13.56 -5.42 -2.66
C ALA A 23 -15.01 -5.33 -2.13
N GLY A 24 -15.41 -4.20 -1.52
CA GLY A 24 -16.76 -3.97 -1.04
C GLY A 24 -17.79 -4.05 -2.15
N LYS A 25 -17.54 -3.34 -3.26
CA LYS A 25 -18.45 -3.32 -4.40
C LYS A 25 -18.56 -4.67 -5.11
N LEU A 26 -17.43 -5.37 -5.32
CA LEU A 26 -17.41 -6.65 -6.03
C LEU A 26 -17.97 -7.82 -5.22
N THR A 27 -17.79 -7.83 -3.87
CA THR A 27 -18.19 -8.97 -3.04
C THR A 27 -19.58 -8.83 -2.43
N ARG A 28 -20.02 -7.62 -2.09
CA ARG A 28 -21.29 -7.35 -1.42
C ARG A 28 -22.12 -6.23 -2.01
N GLY A 29 -21.65 -5.57 -3.10
CA GLY A 29 -22.35 -4.44 -3.71
C GLY A 29 -22.41 -3.18 -2.84
N ILE A 30 -21.56 -3.07 -1.80
CA ILE A 30 -21.60 -1.98 -0.81
C ILE A 30 -20.42 -1.01 -0.96
N ASP A 31 -20.62 0.21 -0.48
CA ASP A 31 -19.52 1.15 -0.24
C ASP A 31 -18.96 0.95 1.17
N ILE A 32 -17.72 0.50 1.27
CA ILE A 32 -17.09 0.18 2.57
C ILE A 32 -16.93 1.42 3.47
N ARG A 33 -16.98 2.62 2.89
CA ARG A 33 -16.90 3.90 3.62
C ARG A 33 -18.14 4.17 4.48
N GLU A 34 -19.24 3.51 4.19
CA GLU A 34 -20.50 3.61 4.90
C GLU A 34 -20.66 2.52 5.97
N HIS A 35 -19.64 1.63 6.14
CA HIS A 35 -19.72 0.46 6.99
C HIS A 35 -18.52 0.34 7.94
N GLY A 36 -18.75 -0.19 9.13
CA GLY A 36 -17.73 -0.41 10.15
C GLY A 36 -17.13 0.89 10.65
N SER A 37 -15.80 1.06 10.50
CA SER A 37 -15.11 2.31 10.87
C SER A 37 -15.15 3.39 9.78
N GLY A 38 -15.70 3.10 8.61
CA GLY A 38 -15.69 4.00 7.45
C GLY A 38 -14.32 4.13 6.76
N ASN A 39 -13.26 3.52 7.29
CA ASN A 39 -11.92 3.62 6.73
C ASN A 39 -11.74 2.69 5.52
N VAL A 40 -11.10 3.21 4.45
CA VAL A 40 -10.81 2.45 3.22
C VAL A 40 -9.49 1.68 3.39
N GLY A 41 -9.46 0.75 4.33
CA GLY A 41 -8.25 -0.02 4.63
C GLY A 41 -8.54 -1.46 5.04
N THR A 42 -7.48 -2.23 5.10
CA THR A 42 -7.50 -3.68 5.37
C THR A 42 -8.24 -4.06 6.64
N THR A 43 -8.01 -3.36 7.77
CA THR A 43 -8.67 -3.67 9.05
C THR A 43 -10.18 -3.54 8.97
N ASN A 44 -10.69 -2.48 8.30
CA ASN A 44 -12.12 -2.34 8.10
C ASN A 44 -12.66 -3.39 7.12
N THR A 45 -11.88 -3.75 6.11
CA THR A 45 -12.23 -4.82 5.17
C THR A 45 -12.38 -6.16 5.89
N PHE A 46 -11.46 -6.54 6.80
CA PHE A 46 -11.59 -7.73 7.62
C PHE A 46 -12.88 -7.72 8.43
N ARG A 47 -13.20 -6.58 9.05
CA ARG A 47 -14.40 -6.42 9.89
C ARG A 47 -15.69 -6.53 9.11
N VAL A 48 -15.78 -5.87 7.96
CA VAL A 48 -17.02 -5.73 7.19
C VAL A 48 -17.22 -6.88 6.21
N LEU A 49 -16.17 -7.26 5.47
CA LEU A 49 -16.25 -8.24 4.37
C LEU A 49 -15.74 -9.64 4.75
N GLY A 50 -15.08 -9.76 5.90
CA GLY A 50 -14.51 -11.01 6.40
C GLY A 50 -13.07 -11.25 5.92
N TRP A 51 -12.50 -12.38 6.38
CA TRP A 51 -11.07 -12.65 6.25
C TRP A 51 -10.57 -12.80 4.81
N LYS A 52 -11.36 -13.41 3.91
CA LYS A 52 -10.95 -13.63 2.50
C LYS A 52 -10.73 -12.29 1.78
N ALA A 53 -11.68 -11.39 1.89
CA ALA A 53 -11.58 -10.05 1.31
C ALA A 53 -10.48 -9.23 2.00
N GLY A 54 -10.35 -9.35 3.33
CA GLY A 54 -9.31 -8.69 4.11
C GLY A 54 -7.89 -9.08 3.66
N VAL A 55 -7.63 -10.38 3.46
CA VAL A 55 -6.34 -10.88 2.97
C VAL A 55 -6.08 -10.39 1.54
N ALA A 56 -7.08 -10.46 0.65
CA ALA A 56 -6.92 -9.97 -0.72
C ALA A 56 -6.55 -8.47 -0.76
N VAL A 57 -7.25 -7.64 0.01
CA VAL A 57 -6.96 -6.21 0.13
C VAL A 57 -5.59 -5.97 0.74
N ALA A 58 -5.21 -6.70 1.79
CA ALA A 58 -3.88 -6.62 2.40
C ALA A 58 -2.78 -6.91 1.38
N SER A 59 -2.94 -7.97 0.58
CA SER A 59 -1.98 -8.36 -0.45
C SER A 59 -1.82 -7.30 -1.53
N VAL A 60 -2.92 -6.71 -2.00
CA VAL A 60 -2.88 -5.62 -2.99
C VAL A 60 -2.22 -4.37 -2.40
N ASP A 61 -2.54 -4.01 -1.15
CA ASP A 61 -1.99 -2.83 -0.50
C ASP A 61 -0.48 -2.96 -0.23
N LEU A 62 -0.01 -4.16 0.14
CA LEU A 62 1.42 -4.48 0.23
C LEU A 62 2.09 -4.42 -1.16
N TRP A 63 1.49 -5.10 -2.13
CA TRP A 63 2.03 -5.20 -3.48
C TRP A 63 2.24 -3.85 -4.13
N LYS A 64 1.29 -2.91 -4.03
CA LYS A 64 1.41 -1.61 -4.70
C LYS A 64 2.56 -0.75 -4.15
N GLY A 65 2.87 -0.84 -2.86
CA GLY A 65 4.03 -0.20 -2.26
C GLY A 65 5.35 -0.84 -2.71
N TRP A 66 5.42 -2.17 -2.64
CA TRP A 66 6.57 -2.95 -3.09
C TRP A 66 6.85 -2.76 -4.59
N PHE A 67 5.81 -2.84 -5.43
CA PHE A 67 5.91 -2.68 -6.86
C PHE A 67 6.43 -1.28 -7.25
N SER A 68 5.94 -0.24 -6.59
CA SER A 68 6.42 1.12 -6.83
C SER A 68 7.90 1.27 -6.48
N ALA A 69 8.33 0.76 -5.31
CA ALA A 69 9.71 0.84 -4.86
C ALA A 69 10.67 -0.03 -5.69
N GLN A 70 10.24 -1.22 -6.15
CA GLN A 70 11.11 -2.17 -6.84
C GLN A 70 11.10 -2.08 -8.36
N TYR A 71 9.97 -1.75 -8.96
CA TYR A 71 9.82 -1.78 -10.42
C TYR A 71 9.65 -0.40 -11.04
N ILE A 72 8.76 0.45 -10.50
CA ILE A 72 8.56 1.79 -11.06
C ILE A 72 9.81 2.63 -10.88
N ALA A 73 10.49 2.53 -9.74
CA ALA A 73 11.74 3.24 -9.49
C ALA A 73 12.83 2.94 -10.52
N LYS A 74 12.83 1.73 -11.13
CA LYS A 74 13.82 1.34 -12.16
C LYS A 74 13.67 2.06 -13.50
N ILE A 75 12.60 2.82 -13.69
CA ILE A 75 12.42 3.65 -14.89
C ILE A 75 13.49 4.76 -14.96
N VAL A 76 13.97 5.26 -13.80
CA VAL A 76 15.11 6.17 -13.77
C VAL A 76 16.38 5.37 -14.01
N PRO A 77 17.18 5.69 -15.07
CA PRO A 77 18.43 5.00 -15.35
C PRO A 77 19.41 5.08 -14.18
N HIS A 78 20.06 3.97 -13.86
CA HIS A 78 20.68 3.76 -12.57
C HIS A 78 22.15 4.21 -12.53
N HIS A 79 22.41 5.19 -11.66
CA HIS A 79 23.59 5.13 -10.82
C HIS A 79 23.25 4.37 -9.55
N PRO A 80 23.96 3.30 -9.17
CA PRO A 80 23.63 2.48 -7.99
C PRO A 80 23.46 3.29 -6.71
N GLU A 81 24.18 4.39 -6.58
CA GLU A 81 24.13 5.33 -5.46
C GLU A 81 22.78 6.03 -5.27
N TYR A 82 21.98 6.22 -6.32
CA TYR A 82 20.67 6.87 -6.24
C TYR A 82 19.49 5.90 -6.18
N HIS A 83 19.73 4.60 -6.37
CA HIS A 83 18.65 3.60 -6.44
C HIS A 83 17.76 3.61 -5.18
N VAL A 84 18.37 3.63 -4.00
CA VAL A 84 17.62 3.64 -2.73
C VAL A 84 16.77 4.90 -2.60
N VAL A 85 17.33 6.07 -2.97
CA VAL A 85 16.61 7.35 -2.91
C VAL A 85 15.41 7.37 -3.84
N VAL A 86 15.57 6.90 -5.07
CA VAL A 86 14.49 6.84 -6.08
C VAL A 86 13.42 5.82 -5.66
N SER A 87 13.83 4.67 -5.11
CA SER A 87 12.90 3.65 -4.58
C SER A 87 12.09 4.17 -3.40
N MET A 88 12.72 4.88 -2.48
CA MET A 88 12.02 5.52 -1.36
C MET A 88 11.04 6.59 -1.84
N MET A 89 11.46 7.43 -2.77
CA MET A 89 10.61 8.47 -3.36
C MET A 89 9.38 7.84 -4.05
N ALA A 90 9.56 6.86 -4.92
CA ALA A 90 8.47 6.14 -5.57
C ALA A 90 7.51 5.50 -4.55
N GLY A 91 8.07 4.89 -3.50
CA GLY A 91 7.32 4.30 -2.42
C GLY A 91 6.49 5.31 -1.62
N ILE A 92 7.08 6.43 -1.22
CA ILE A 92 6.39 7.51 -0.50
C ILE A 92 5.21 8.04 -1.34
N ILE A 93 5.43 8.24 -2.64
CA ILE A 93 4.38 8.71 -3.55
C ILE A 93 3.26 7.68 -3.69
N ALA A 94 3.57 6.38 -3.70
CA ALA A 94 2.55 5.33 -3.68
C ALA A 94 1.75 5.33 -2.36
N VAL A 95 2.38 5.59 -1.22
CA VAL A 95 1.69 5.75 0.07
C VAL A 95 0.75 6.97 0.03
N ILE A 96 1.21 8.10 -0.51
CA ILE A 96 0.38 9.29 -0.71
C ILE A 96 -0.82 8.96 -1.62
N GLY A 97 -0.60 8.21 -2.71
CA GLY A 97 -1.66 7.73 -3.58
C GLY A 97 -2.69 6.85 -2.85
N HIS A 98 -2.25 5.98 -1.93
CA HIS A 98 -3.15 5.19 -1.09
C HIS A 98 -3.95 6.04 -0.10
N MET A 99 -3.35 7.08 0.46
CA MET A 99 -4.03 7.97 1.42
C MET A 99 -5.01 8.92 0.72
N PHE A 100 -4.64 9.41 -0.46
CA PHE A 100 -5.42 10.35 -1.26
C PHE A 100 -5.64 9.81 -2.69
N PRO A 101 -6.38 8.71 -2.84
CA PRO A 101 -6.50 8.01 -4.11
C PRO A 101 -7.36 8.78 -5.11
N LEU A 102 -6.82 8.99 -6.31
CA LEU A 102 -7.50 9.65 -7.42
C LEU A 102 -8.84 8.96 -7.76
N TYR A 103 -8.83 7.62 -7.79
CA TYR A 103 -9.99 6.82 -8.24
C TYR A 103 -11.14 6.73 -7.24
N SER A 104 -11.00 7.27 -6.02
CA SER A 104 -12.04 7.25 -4.99
C SER A 104 -12.35 8.63 -4.39
N GLY A 105 -12.04 9.71 -5.15
CA GLY A 105 -12.30 11.08 -4.76
C GLY A 105 -11.44 11.53 -3.58
N PHE A 106 -10.17 11.11 -3.57
CA PHE A 106 -9.15 11.46 -2.56
C PHE A 106 -9.48 11.02 -1.13
N LYS A 107 -10.38 10.04 -0.97
CA LYS A 107 -10.74 9.44 0.33
C LYS A 107 -10.20 8.01 0.38
N GLY A 108 -9.03 7.83 0.97
CA GLY A 108 -8.29 6.57 1.04
C GLY A 108 -8.11 6.01 2.44
N GLY A 109 -7.13 5.12 2.58
CA GLY A 109 -6.76 4.48 3.83
C GLY A 109 -5.61 5.18 4.56
N LYS A 110 -5.05 4.51 5.57
CA LYS A 110 -3.94 5.04 6.39
C LYS A 110 -2.55 4.78 5.78
N GLY A 111 -2.44 3.96 4.75
CA GLY A 111 -1.19 3.68 4.06
C GLY A 111 -0.23 2.71 4.76
N ALA A 112 -0.58 2.16 5.92
CA ALA A 112 0.33 1.33 6.72
C ALA A 112 0.87 0.10 5.97
N LEU A 113 0.00 -0.68 5.32
CA LEU A 113 0.43 -1.84 4.53
C LEU A 113 1.17 -1.44 3.25
N THR A 114 0.77 -0.35 2.62
CA THR A 114 1.51 0.18 1.47
C THR A 114 2.92 0.60 1.87
N ALA A 115 3.07 1.26 3.02
CA ALA A 115 4.38 1.57 3.59
C ALA A 115 5.18 0.30 3.94
N GLY A 116 4.53 -0.72 4.51
CA GLY A 116 5.13 -2.04 4.73
C GLY A 116 5.66 -2.67 3.44
N GLY A 117 4.89 -2.56 2.35
CA GLY A 117 5.31 -2.99 1.01
C GLY A 117 6.53 -2.22 0.49
N VAL A 118 6.58 -0.91 0.69
CA VAL A 118 7.75 -0.09 0.35
C VAL A 118 8.99 -0.56 1.12
N MET A 119 8.86 -0.79 2.43
CA MET A 119 9.97 -1.29 3.26
C MET A 119 10.46 -2.66 2.78
N LEU A 120 9.55 -3.57 2.39
CA LEU A 120 9.91 -4.84 1.76
C LEU A 120 10.67 -4.65 0.44
N GLY A 121 10.36 -3.60 -0.30
CA GLY A 121 11.06 -3.26 -1.53
C GLY A 121 12.45 -2.67 -1.31
N VAL A 122 12.63 -1.81 -0.31
CA VAL A 122 13.87 -1.05 -0.09
C VAL A 122 14.84 -1.79 0.84
N VAL A 123 14.33 -2.34 1.94
CA VAL A 123 15.11 -2.98 3.02
C VAL A 123 14.46 -4.30 3.46
N PRO A 124 14.45 -5.34 2.61
CA PRO A 124 13.62 -6.52 2.80
C PRO A 124 13.90 -7.26 4.12
N ILE A 125 15.16 -7.41 4.51
CA ILE A 125 15.53 -8.11 5.73
C ILE A 125 15.00 -7.38 6.96
N SER A 126 15.23 -6.07 7.05
CA SER A 126 14.75 -5.25 8.18
C SER A 126 13.22 -5.22 8.23
N ALA A 127 12.57 -5.15 7.06
CA ALA A 127 11.10 -5.17 6.97
C ALA A 127 10.51 -6.50 7.45
N LEU A 128 11.10 -7.64 7.07
CA LEU A 128 10.67 -8.96 7.54
C LEU A 128 10.87 -9.14 9.04
N LEU A 129 12.00 -8.69 9.58
CA LEU A 129 12.26 -8.73 11.03
C LEU A 129 11.25 -7.86 11.79
N ALA A 130 11.00 -6.63 11.34
CA ALA A 130 10.03 -5.73 11.96
C ALA A 130 8.61 -6.30 11.90
N MET A 131 8.20 -6.85 10.76
CA MET A 131 6.87 -7.46 10.59
C MET A 131 6.72 -8.72 11.43
N GLY A 132 7.76 -9.58 11.49
CA GLY A 132 7.78 -10.76 12.36
C GLY A 132 7.66 -10.37 13.84
N THR A 133 8.45 -9.39 14.29
CA THR A 133 8.39 -8.87 15.66
C THR A 133 6.99 -8.31 15.98
N PHE A 134 6.42 -7.52 15.07
CA PHE A 134 5.07 -6.98 15.23
C PHE A 134 4.02 -8.10 15.38
N LEU A 135 4.07 -9.13 14.55
CA LEU A 135 3.15 -10.26 14.64
C LEU A 135 3.32 -11.04 15.96
N VAL A 136 4.56 -11.31 16.37
CA VAL A 136 4.82 -11.97 17.66
C VAL A 136 4.23 -11.15 18.81
N LEU A 137 4.49 -9.85 18.84
CA LEU A 137 3.93 -8.97 19.89
C LEU A 137 2.41 -8.93 19.85
N LEU A 138 1.82 -8.82 18.66
CA LEU A 138 0.35 -8.80 18.48
C LEU A 138 -0.30 -10.06 19.05
N PHE A 139 0.24 -11.25 18.75
CA PHE A 139 -0.32 -12.52 19.22
C PHE A 139 -0.02 -12.82 20.68
N THR A 140 1.11 -12.36 21.22
CA THR A 140 1.48 -12.59 22.62
C THR A 140 0.81 -11.61 23.58
N THR A 141 0.74 -10.33 23.22
CA THR A 141 0.16 -9.28 24.08
C THR A 141 -1.33 -9.09 23.87
N ARG A 142 -1.87 -9.58 22.74
CA ARG A 142 -3.30 -9.44 22.35
C ARG A 142 -3.77 -7.97 22.23
N TYR A 143 -2.84 -7.07 21.97
CA TYR A 143 -3.14 -5.63 21.70
C TYR A 143 -3.40 -5.40 20.21
#